data_5e163ed03f037f170e8a5a5a872444a8
#
_entry.id   5e163ed03f037f170e8a5a5a872444a8
#
_cell.length_a   1.000
_cell.length_b   1.000
_cell.length_c   1.000
_cell.angle_alpha   90.00
_cell.angle_beta   90.00
_cell.angle_gamma   90.00
#
_symmetry.space_group_name_H-M   'P 1'
#
loop_
_entity.id
_entity.type
_entity.pdbx_description
1 polymer ?
#
loop_
_entity_poly.entity_id
_entity_poly.type
_entity_poly.pdbx_seq_one_letter_code
_entity_poly.pdbx_strand_id
1 'polypeptide(L)' 'PGYRSSVSFVPGTKGNGLVAVGSLGISYSPDQGASWSELSSEGFYAIEFVNDTLAFASGRNKISKLIFR' A
#
# COMPACT_ATOMS: atom_id res chain seq x y z
N PRO A 1 8.56 -9.76 -0.36
CA PRO A 1 7.50 -10.37 0.42
C PRO A 1 6.30 -10.79 -0.44
N GLY A 2 6.26 -12.03 -0.84
CA GLY A 2 5.11 -12.65 -1.44
C GLY A 2 4.63 -12.03 -2.74
N TYR A 3 3.47 -12.48 -3.18
CA TYR A 3 2.84 -12.01 -4.40
C TYR A 3 2.18 -10.65 -4.19
N ARG A 4 2.34 -9.78 -5.19
CA ARG A 4 1.76 -8.42 -5.16
C ARG A 4 0.97 -8.17 -6.43
N SER A 5 -0.22 -7.58 -6.28
CA SER A 5 -1.04 -7.16 -7.41
C SER A 5 -0.68 -5.77 -7.89
N SER A 6 -0.24 -4.91 -6.99
CA SER A 6 0.03 -3.51 -7.32
C SER A 6 1.03 -2.93 -6.34
N VAL A 7 1.94 -2.10 -6.86
CA VAL A 7 2.89 -1.35 -6.03
C VAL A 7 2.79 0.11 -6.44
N SER A 8 2.69 1.00 -5.46
CA SER A 8 2.55 2.43 -5.71
C SER A 8 3.50 3.21 -4.83
N PHE A 9 4.00 4.35 -5.33
CA PHE A 9 4.76 5.28 -4.50
C PHE A 9 3.81 6.06 -3.60
N VAL A 10 4.24 6.30 -2.35
CA VAL A 10 3.51 7.16 -1.44
C VAL A 10 3.87 8.61 -1.79
N PRO A 11 2.88 9.45 -2.14
CA PRO A 11 3.18 10.85 -2.47
C PRO A 11 3.84 11.57 -1.32
N GLY A 12 4.73 12.51 -1.62
CA GLY A 12 5.39 13.32 -0.61
C GLY A 12 6.60 12.66 0.04
N THR A 13 6.98 11.44 -0.38
CA THR A 13 8.13 10.75 0.20
C THR A 13 9.35 10.77 -0.70
N LYS A 14 9.29 11.53 -1.79
CA LYS A 14 10.39 11.68 -2.76
C LYS A 14 10.85 10.34 -3.32
N GLY A 15 9.90 9.43 -3.52
CA GLY A 15 10.18 8.12 -4.09
C GLY A 15 10.66 7.08 -3.08
N ASN A 16 10.76 7.42 -1.81
CA ASN A 16 11.23 6.47 -0.81
C ASN A 16 10.12 5.57 -0.27
N GLY A 17 8.90 6.06 -0.21
CA GLY A 17 7.78 5.30 0.32
C GLY A 17 7.09 4.46 -0.74
N LEU A 18 6.89 3.19 -0.47
CA LEU A 18 6.20 2.27 -1.36
C LEU A 18 5.10 1.55 -0.60
N VAL A 19 3.98 1.34 -1.28
CA VAL A 19 2.92 0.49 -0.75
C VAL A 19 2.64 -0.59 -1.76
N ALA A 20 2.62 -1.83 -1.31
CA ALA A 20 2.32 -2.99 -2.14
C ALA A 20 1.04 -3.64 -1.65
N VAL A 21 0.13 -3.93 -2.57
CA VAL A 21 -1.11 -4.62 -2.25
C VAL A 21 -1.18 -5.93 -3.03
N GLY A 22 -1.83 -6.91 -2.47
CA GLY A 22 -1.99 -8.20 -3.10
C GLY A 22 -2.98 -9.05 -2.37
N SER A 23 -3.10 -10.31 -2.79
CA SER A 23 -4.06 -11.23 -2.20
C SER A 23 -3.73 -11.58 -0.76
N LEU A 24 -2.49 -11.38 -0.32
CA LEU A 24 -2.05 -11.71 1.03
C LEU A 24 -2.00 -10.52 1.96
N GLY A 25 -2.27 -9.32 1.48
CA GLY A 25 -2.32 -8.16 2.35
C GLY A 25 -1.73 -6.91 1.74
N ILE A 26 -1.50 -5.93 2.61
CA ILE A 26 -0.92 -4.64 2.26
C ILE A 26 0.38 -4.47 3.03
N SER A 27 1.44 -4.09 2.35
CA SER A 27 2.76 -3.86 2.95
C SER A 27 3.25 -2.47 2.62
N TYR A 28 4.02 -1.88 3.53
CA TYR A 28 4.57 -0.55 3.38
C TYR A 28 6.08 -0.59 3.55
N SER A 29 6.79 0.12 2.69
CA SER A 29 8.23 0.30 2.81
C SER A 29 8.56 1.79 2.82
N PRO A 30 9.30 2.29 3.83
CA PRO A 30 9.74 3.69 3.83
C PRO A 30 11.09 3.91 3.13
N ASP A 31 11.73 2.85 2.66
CA ASP A 31 13.12 2.90 2.21
C ASP A 31 13.30 2.18 0.86
N GLN A 32 12.39 2.42 -0.07
CA GLN A 32 12.46 1.95 -1.45
C GLN A 32 12.49 0.43 -1.58
N GLY A 33 11.86 -0.26 -0.64
CA GLY A 33 11.76 -1.70 -0.70
C GLY A 33 12.84 -2.45 0.07
N ALA A 34 13.72 -1.74 0.78
CA ALA A 34 14.76 -2.40 1.56
C ALA A 34 14.18 -3.11 2.78
N SER A 35 13.12 -2.54 3.36
CA SER A 35 12.41 -3.18 4.47
C SER A 35 10.91 -2.98 4.27
N TRP A 36 10.11 -3.91 4.81
CA TRP A 36 8.66 -3.90 4.64
C TRP A 36 7.96 -4.18 5.95
N SER A 37 6.85 -3.46 6.17
CA SER A 37 5.97 -3.69 7.30
C SER A 37 4.58 -4.04 6.79
N GLU A 38 3.95 -5.01 7.41
CA GLU A 38 2.58 -5.38 7.03
C GLU A 38 1.59 -4.44 7.68
N LEU A 39 0.73 -3.83 6.86
CA LEU A 39 -0.32 -2.94 7.34
C LEU A 39 -1.65 -3.65 7.50
N SER A 40 -1.89 -4.68 6.71
CA SER A 40 -3.14 -5.43 6.75
C SER A 40 -2.89 -6.82 6.21
N SER A 41 -3.57 -7.81 6.77
CA SER A 41 -3.52 -9.19 6.27
C SER A 41 -4.65 -9.47 5.28
N GLU A 42 -5.55 -8.51 5.04
CA GLU A 42 -6.62 -8.68 4.07
C GLU A 42 -6.13 -8.42 2.66
N GLY A 43 -6.58 -9.23 1.71
CA GLY A 43 -6.19 -9.09 0.32
C GLY A 43 -6.88 -7.93 -0.36
N PHE A 44 -6.15 -7.24 -1.23
CA PHE A 44 -6.64 -6.14 -2.05
C PHE A 44 -6.04 -6.26 -3.44
N TYR A 45 -6.65 -5.55 -4.40
CA TYR A 45 -6.20 -5.58 -5.79
C TYR A 45 -5.49 -4.31 -6.21
N ALA A 46 -5.84 -3.17 -5.62
CA ALA A 46 -5.31 -1.88 -6.04
C ALA A 46 -5.33 -0.90 -4.90
N ILE A 47 -4.51 0.14 -5.03
CA ILE A 47 -4.48 1.25 -4.08
C ILE A 47 -4.41 2.55 -4.87
N GLU A 48 -5.14 3.57 -4.40
CA GLU A 48 -5.10 4.89 -4.97
C GLU A 48 -4.92 5.93 -3.88
N PHE A 49 -4.00 6.85 -4.09
CA PHE A 49 -3.76 7.93 -3.14
C PHE A 49 -4.58 9.14 -3.50
N VAL A 50 -5.25 9.71 -2.49
CA VAL A 50 -5.94 10.99 -2.60
C VAL A 50 -4.95 12.12 -2.39
N ASN A 51 -4.06 11.95 -1.42
CA ASN A 51 -2.98 12.88 -1.13
C ASN A 51 -1.86 12.12 -0.41
N ASP A 52 -0.90 12.84 0.17
CA ASP A 52 0.27 12.22 0.77
C ASP A 52 0.00 11.49 2.08
N THR A 53 -1.20 11.64 2.65
CA THR A 53 -1.53 10.98 3.90
C THR A 53 -2.73 10.05 3.79
N LEU A 54 -3.47 10.09 2.69
CA LEU A 54 -4.72 9.36 2.56
C LEU A 54 -4.75 8.54 1.28
N ALA A 55 -5.10 7.27 1.42
CA ALA A 55 -5.27 6.37 0.28
C ALA A 55 -6.46 5.47 0.50
N PHE A 56 -6.99 4.93 -0.58
CA PHE A 56 -8.02 3.90 -0.54
C PHE A 56 -7.50 2.65 -1.24
N ALA A 57 -7.63 1.52 -0.58
CA ALA A 57 -7.33 0.22 -1.16
C ALA A 57 -8.63 -0.46 -1.52
N SER A 58 -8.71 -1.00 -2.74
CA SER A 58 -9.91 -1.67 -3.21
C SER A 58 -9.64 -3.15 -3.39
N GLY A 59 -10.59 -3.96 -3.01
CA GLY A 59 -10.56 -5.39 -3.17
C GLY A 59 -11.91 -5.89 -3.61
N ARG A 60 -12.09 -7.20 -3.52
CA ARG A 60 -13.34 -7.81 -3.94
C ARG A 60 -14.45 -7.42 -2.96
N ASN A 61 -15.38 -6.60 -3.44
CA ASN A 61 -16.55 -6.15 -2.66
C ASN A 61 -16.14 -5.39 -1.39
N LYS A 62 -14.99 -4.70 -1.42
CA LYS A 62 -14.56 -3.95 -0.23
C LYS A 62 -13.65 -2.80 -0.62
N ILE A 63 -13.66 -1.76 0.21
CA ILE A 63 -12.77 -0.62 0.10
C ILE A 63 -12.30 -0.28 1.51
N SER A 64 -11.00 -0.08 1.67
CA SER A 64 -10.42 0.30 2.95
C SER A 64 -9.72 1.64 2.84
N LYS A 65 -9.88 2.46 3.86
CA LYS A 65 -9.23 3.75 3.96
C LYS A 65 -7.92 3.59 4.73
N LEU A 66 -6.84 4.12 4.17
CA LEU A 66 -5.52 4.04 4.79
C LEU A 66 -5.02 5.44 5.08
N ILE A 67 -4.54 5.64 6.31
CA ILE A 67 -3.98 6.92 6.75
C ILE A 67 -2.49 6.73 6.97
N PHE A 68 -1.69 7.55 6.31
CA PHE A 68 -0.23 7.53 6.45
C PHE A 68 0.22 8.77 7.20
N ARG A 69 1.23 8.62 8.03
CA ARG A 69 1.72 9.72 8.85
C ARG A 69 3.22 9.85 8.81
#